data_3504e9e711380827c9e4beee4e362187
#
_entry.id   3504e9e711380827c9e4beee4e362187
#
_cell.length_a   1.000
_cell.length_b   1.000
_cell.length_c   1.000
_cell.angle_alpha   90.00
_cell.angle_beta   90.00
_cell.angle_gamma   90.00
#
_symmetry.space_group_name_H-M   'P 1'
#
loop_
_entity.id
_entity.type
_entity.pdbx_description
1 polymer ?
#
loop_
_entity_poly.entity_id
_entity_poly.type
_entity_poly.pdbx_seq_one_letter_code
_entity_poly.pdbx_strand_id
1 'polypeptide(L)'
;PDDTCIVIFERKTVNDLAASIQDGRYKEQAMRLSNSTIPNHYIIYMIEGDIDQYKPNTYSKHKITSKTLRSSIVSILYSKGFSVIFTKNTQDTASWIMQFAEKIYKNGVNGYYNDNEPKQTTYTEHIKMKKQSNITPDNIDQIMLSQIPSISIVIANALLEQFKNLKCLLDTLKQDTDCLNNF
;
A
#
# COMPACT_ATOMS: atom_id res chain seq x y z
N PRO A 1 -14.29 -27.90 7.03
CA PRO A 1 -13.61 -26.67 6.71
C PRO A 1 -13.88 -26.39 5.24
N ASP A 2 -14.46 -25.25 4.93
CA ASP A 2 -14.72 -24.86 3.55
C ASP A 2 -13.37 -24.63 2.88
N ASP A 3 -13.04 -25.45 1.89
CA ASP A 3 -11.82 -25.33 1.07
C ASP A 3 -11.92 -24.12 0.12
N THR A 4 -12.15 -22.94 0.69
CA THR A 4 -12.25 -21.73 -0.11
C THR A 4 -10.85 -21.22 -0.42
N CYS A 5 -10.47 -21.18 -1.68
CA CYS A 5 -9.21 -20.60 -2.13
C CYS A 5 -9.26 -19.08 -1.92
N ILE A 6 -8.30 -18.53 -1.16
CA ILE A 6 -8.25 -17.11 -0.79
C ILE A 6 -7.21 -16.37 -1.62
N VAL A 7 -6.09 -17.02 -1.88
CA VAL A 7 -4.93 -16.47 -2.60
C VAL A 7 -4.23 -17.58 -3.37
N ILE A 8 -3.72 -17.26 -4.54
CA ILE A 8 -2.90 -18.16 -5.35
C ILE A 8 -1.49 -17.56 -5.46
N PHE A 9 -0.47 -18.36 -5.12
CA PHE A 9 0.92 -18.02 -5.37
C PHE A 9 1.43 -18.82 -6.56
N GLU A 10 1.83 -18.14 -7.63
CA GLU A 10 2.55 -18.72 -8.75
C GLU A 10 4.02 -18.35 -8.65
N ARG A 11 4.83 -19.24 -8.10
CA ARG A 11 6.29 -19.06 -8.01
C ARG A 11 6.95 -19.40 -9.34
N LYS A 12 7.82 -18.52 -9.80
CA LYS A 12 8.56 -18.75 -11.04
C LYS A 12 9.95 -18.11 -10.95
N THR A 13 11.00 -18.90 -11.16
CA THR A 13 12.32 -18.30 -11.29
C THR A 13 12.43 -17.48 -12.56
N VAL A 14 13.37 -16.54 -12.62
CA VAL A 14 13.63 -15.74 -13.81
C VAL A 14 13.92 -16.64 -15.03
N ASN A 15 14.66 -17.75 -14.82
CA ASN A 15 14.96 -18.71 -15.88
C ASN A 15 13.71 -19.48 -16.32
N ASP A 16 12.84 -19.90 -15.40
CA ASP A 16 11.60 -20.61 -15.73
C ASP A 16 10.60 -19.67 -16.42
N LEU A 17 10.59 -18.40 -16.06
CA LEU A 17 9.80 -17.39 -16.76
C LEU A 17 10.27 -17.27 -18.22
N ALA A 18 11.58 -17.15 -18.44
CA ALA A 18 12.16 -17.09 -19.79
C ALA A 18 11.82 -18.34 -20.61
N ALA A 19 11.96 -19.52 -20.04
CA ALA A 19 11.62 -20.78 -20.70
C ALA A 19 10.12 -20.84 -21.02
N SER A 20 9.25 -20.46 -20.10
CA SER A 20 7.80 -20.49 -20.30
C SER A 20 7.31 -19.48 -21.36
N ILE A 21 8.00 -18.35 -21.52
CA ILE A 21 7.72 -17.39 -22.60
C ILE A 21 8.13 -18.00 -23.95
N GLN A 22 9.30 -18.65 -23.99
CA GLN A 22 9.86 -19.21 -25.20
C GLN A 22 9.00 -20.35 -25.77
N ASP A 23 8.46 -21.22 -24.91
CA ASP A 23 7.67 -22.38 -25.32
C ASP A 23 6.14 -22.14 -25.32
N GLY A 24 5.71 -20.89 -25.03
CA GLY A 24 4.31 -20.49 -25.09
C GLY A 24 3.48 -20.84 -23.84
N ARG A 25 4.00 -21.64 -22.89
CA ARG A 25 3.29 -22.03 -21.65
C ARG A 25 2.93 -20.84 -20.77
N TYR A 26 3.67 -19.75 -20.84
CA TYR A 26 3.36 -18.52 -20.11
C TYR A 26 1.95 -18.00 -20.35
N LYS A 27 1.49 -17.99 -21.62
CA LYS A 27 0.14 -17.49 -21.99
C LYS A 27 -0.94 -18.43 -21.47
N GLU A 28 -0.75 -19.72 -21.62
CA GLU A 28 -1.68 -20.76 -21.18
C GLU A 28 -1.85 -20.75 -19.65
N GLN A 29 -0.75 -20.71 -18.90
CA GLN A 29 -0.78 -20.65 -17.44
C GLN A 29 -1.51 -19.40 -16.95
N ALA A 30 -1.20 -18.25 -17.53
CA ALA A 30 -1.83 -17.00 -17.15
C ALA A 30 -3.35 -17.00 -17.48
N MET A 31 -3.77 -17.58 -18.60
CA MET A 31 -5.19 -17.73 -18.96
C MET A 31 -5.92 -18.65 -17.98
N ARG A 32 -5.31 -19.78 -17.61
CA ARG A 32 -5.85 -20.70 -16.62
C ARG A 32 -6.05 -20.02 -15.25
N LEU A 33 -5.08 -19.22 -14.81
CA LEU A 33 -5.17 -18.48 -13.57
C LEU A 33 -6.25 -17.38 -13.63
N SER A 34 -6.36 -16.65 -14.74
CA SER A 34 -7.41 -15.64 -14.93
C SER A 34 -8.83 -16.21 -14.89
N ASN A 35 -9.00 -17.50 -15.22
CA ASN A 35 -10.27 -18.19 -15.16
C ASN A 35 -10.56 -18.82 -13.79
N SER A 36 -9.73 -18.56 -12.79
CA SER A 36 -9.98 -18.99 -11.41
C SER A 36 -11.13 -18.21 -10.79
N THR A 37 -11.71 -18.74 -9.71
CA THR A 37 -12.85 -18.12 -9.01
C THR A 37 -12.48 -16.92 -8.15
N ILE A 38 -11.19 -16.67 -7.93
CA ILE A 38 -10.71 -15.57 -7.11
C ILE A 38 -10.38 -14.34 -7.97
N PRO A 39 -10.51 -13.13 -7.42
CA PRO A 39 -10.11 -11.89 -8.10
C PRO A 39 -8.64 -11.91 -8.52
N ASN A 40 -8.33 -11.39 -9.71
CA ASN A 40 -6.99 -11.45 -10.30
C ASN A 40 -5.89 -10.87 -9.41
N HIS A 41 -6.17 -9.82 -8.63
CA HIS A 41 -5.18 -9.21 -7.73
C HIS A 41 -4.79 -10.11 -6.53
N TYR A 42 -5.56 -11.19 -6.24
CA TYR A 42 -5.19 -12.22 -5.27
C TYR A 42 -4.38 -13.36 -5.88
N ILE A 43 -4.11 -13.30 -7.20
CA ILE A 43 -3.14 -14.16 -7.86
C ILE A 43 -1.80 -13.44 -7.83
N ILE A 44 -0.85 -13.99 -7.07
CA ILE A 44 0.42 -13.36 -6.79
C ILE A 44 1.53 -14.13 -7.51
N TYR A 45 2.11 -13.49 -8.53
CA TYR A 45 3.32 -14.00 -9.17
C TYR A 45 4.55 -13.66 -8.34
N MET A 46 5.27 -14.67 -7.90
CA MET A 46 6.52 -14.53 -7.17
C MET A 46 7.68 -14.81 -8.13
N ILE A 47 8.31 -13.74 -8.59
CA ILE A 47 9.44 -13.82 -9.52
C ILE A 47 10.72 -13.91 -8.71
N GLU A 48 11.34 -15.10 -8.74
CA GLU A 48 12.52 -15.41 -7.95
C GLU A 48 13.79 -15.22 -8.77
N GLY A 49 14.72 -14.44 -8.24
CA GLY A 49 16.01 -14.13 -8.82
C GLY A 49 16.11 -12.72 -9.39
N ASP A 50 17.25 -12.42 -9.99
CA ASP A 50 17.57 -11.10 -10.52
C ASP A 50 17.47 -11.10 -12.05
N ILE A 51 16.58 -10.24 -12.60
CA ILE A 51 16.40 -10.09 -14.04
C ILE A 51 17.64 -9.49 -14.72
N ASP A 52 18.39 -8.66 -14.00
CA ASP A 52 19.58 -8.02 -14.53
C ASP A 52 20.76 -9.01 -14.64
N GLN A 53 20.75 -10.06 -13.83
CA GLN A 53 21.71 -11.17 -13.91
C GLN A 53 21.32 -12.25 -14.91
N TYR A 54 20.11 -12.15 -15.51
CA TYR A 54 19.65 -13.14 -16.46
C TYR A 54 20.53 -13.18 -17.72
N LYS A 55 21.05 -14.36 -18.05
CA LYS A 55 21.83 -14.59 -19.26
C LYS A 55 20.99 -15.42 -20.25
N PRO A 56 20.69 -14.88 -21.44
CA PRO A 56 19.96 -15.62 -22.47
C PRO A 56 20.70 -16.91 -22.89
N ASN A 57 19.93 -17.97 -23.10
CA ASN A 57 20.49 -19.20 -23.66
C ASN A 57 21.04 -18.94 -25.09
N THR A 58 22.34 -19.11 -25.26
CA THR A 58 23.03 -18.82 -26.51
C THR A 58 22.65 -19.78 -27.65
N TYR A 59 22.17 -20.99 -27.32
CA TYR A 59 21.79 -22.04 -28.27
C TYR A 59 20.34 -21.94 -28.76
N SER A 60 19.56 -21.06 -28.19
CA SER A 60 18.14 -20.87 -28.59
C SER A 60 17.99 -20.03 -29.83
N LYS A 61 17.14 -20.44 -30.79
CA LYS A 61 16.76 -19.67 -31.98
C LYS A 61 16.09 -18.34 -31.62
N HIS A 62 15.33 -18.30 -30.52
CA HIS A 62 14.64 -17.10 -30.02
C HIS A 62 15.20 -16.74 -28.64
N LYS A 63 16.09 -15.76 -28.64
CA LYS A 63 16.72 -15.29 -27.38
C LYS A 63 15.74 -14.43 -26.61
N ILE A 64 15.35 -14.90 -25.43
CA ILE A 64 14.62 -14.07 -24.46
C ILE A 64 15.62 -13.09 -23.84
N THR A 65 15.29 -11.81 -23.85
CA THR A 65 16.13 -10.74 -23.27
C THR A 65 15.54 -10.25 -21.95
N SER A 66 16.34 -9.56 -21.14
CA SER A 66 15.82 -8.89 -19.93
C SER A 66 14.69 -7.91 -20.26
N LYS A 67 14.73 -7.27 -21.44
CA LYS A 67 13.61 -6.42 -21.92
C LYS A 67 12.33 -7.23 -22.13
N THR A 68 12.41 -8.41 -22.72
CA THR A 68 11.27 -9.31 -22.92
C THR A 68 10.70 -9.79 -21.58
N LEU A 69 11.56 -10.13 -20.60
CA LEU A 69 11.16 -10.51 -19.26
C LEU A 69 10.41 -9.36 -18.56
N ARG A 70 10.96 -8.15 -18.57
CA ARG A 70 10.29 -6.98 -18.00
C ARG A 70 8.94 -6.70 -18.67
N SER A 71 8.87 -6.79 -20.01
CA SER A 71 7.61 -6.61 -20.75
C SER A 71 6.57 -7.65 -20.35
N SER A 72 6.96 -8.92 -20.14
CA SER A 72 6.02 -9.95 -19.69
C SER A 72 5.55 -9.73 -18.26
N ILE A 73 6.40 -9.24 -17.37
CA ILE A 73 6.03 -8.88 -16.00
C ILE A 73 5.06 -7.68 -15.99
N VAL A 74 5.31 -6.67 -16.82
CA VAL A 74 4.34 -5.58 -17.00
C VAL A 74 2.99 -6.11 -17.50
N SER A 75 2.98 -7.09 -18.41
CA SER A 75 1.75 -7.73 -18.86
C SER A 75 1.05 -8.52 -17.75
N ILE A 76 1.79 -9.21 -16.87
CA ILE A 76 1.22 -9.87 -15.68
C ILE A 76 0.52 -8.84 -14.78
N LEU A 77 1.21 -7.75 -14.47
CA LEU A 77 0.74 -6.74 -13.54
C LEU A 77 -0.40 -5.90 -14.16
N TYR A 78 -0.17 -5.31 -15.34
CA TYR A 78 -1.07 -4.32 -15.91
C TYR A 78 -2.19 -4.94 -16.75
N SER A 79 -1.84 -5.86 -17.66
CA SER A 79 -2.84 -6.39 -18.60
C SER A 79 -3.72 -7.48 -17.98
N LYS A 80 -3.19 -8.24 -17.00
CA LYS A 80 -3.91 -9.34 -16.35
C LYS A 80 -4.41 -8.96 -14.95
N GLY A 81 -3.92 -7.87 -14.37
CA GLY A 81 -4.30 -7.43 -13.03
C GLY A 81 -3.83 -8.35 -11.91
N PHE A 82 -2.80 -9.17 -12.16
CA PHE A 82 -2.19 -10.01 -11.12
C PHE A 82 -1.23 -9.17 -10.26
N SER A 83 -1.05 -9.56 -9.02
CA SER A 83 -0.01 -8.98 -8.17
C SER A 83 1.36 -9.59 -8.49
N VAL A 84 2.44 -8.81 -8.33
CA VAL A 84 3.80 -9.29 -8.58
C VAL A 84 4.69 -8.97 -7.39
N ILE A 85 5.45 -9.96 -6.92
CA ILE A 85 6.46 -9.83 -5.89
C ILE A 85 7.78 -10.38 -6.44
N PHE A 86 8.86 -9.63 -6.23
CA PHE A 86 10.21 -10.08 -6.53
C PHE A 86 10.84 -10.65 -5.28
N THR A 87 11.44 -11.83 -5.40
CA THR A 87 12.13 -12.50 -4.30
C THR A 87 13.55 -12.85 -4.72
N LYS A 88 14.47 -12.87 -3.75
CA LYS A 88 15.90 -13.11 -4.02
C LYS A 88 16.21 -14.58 -4.27
N ASN A 89 15.56 -15.44 -3.51
CA ASN A 89 15.79 -16.89 -3.51
C ASN A 89 14.60 -17.61 -2.88
N THR A 90 14.64 -18.93 -2.84
CA THR A 90 13.57 -19.78 -2.30
C THR A 90 13.25 -19.49 -0.82
N GLN A 91 14.25 -19.15 -0.01
CA GLN A 91 14.03 -18.79 1.40
C GLN A 91 13.25 -17.48 1.53
N ASP A 92 13.61 -16.48 0.73
CA ASP A 92 12.90 -15.21 0.68
C ASP A 92 11.45 -15.41 0.21
N THR A 93 11.25 -16.25 -0.83
CA THR A 93 9.92 -16.67 -1.31
C THR A 93 9.09 -17.29 -0.20
N ALA A 94 9.66 -18.24 0.54
CA ALA A 94 8.98 -18.89 1.67
C ALA A 94 8.63 -17.89 2.78
N SER A 95 9.52 -16.96 3.10
CA SER A 95 9.29 -15.92 4.09
C SER A 95 8.11 -15.02 3.71
N TRP A 96 8.00 -14.63 2.45
CA TRP A 96 6.86 -13.87 1.95
C TRP A 96 5.54 -14.64 2.09
N ILE A 97 5.50 -15.92 1.70
CA ILE A 97 4.30 -16.77 1.84
C ILE A 97 3.88 -16.88 3.30
N MET A 98 4.84 -17.09 4.22
CA MET A 98 4.55 -17.15 5.65
C MET A 98 3.99 -15.84 6.19
N GLN A 99 4.52 -14.68 5.76
CA GLN A 99 4.00 -13.37 6.15
C GLN A 99 2.56 -13.13 5.65
N PHE A 100 2.25 -13.59 4.44
CA PHE A 100 0.86 -13.56 3.92
C PHE A 100 -0.05 -14.44 4.79
N ALA A 101 0.36 -15.67 5.09
CA ALA A 101 -0.42 -16.58 5.93
C ALA A 101 -0.68 -16.00 7.33
N GLU A 102 0.33 -15.45 7.98
CA GLU A 102 0.19 -14.78 9.28
C GLU A 102 -0.75 -13.58 9.21
N LYS A 103 -0.65 -12.79 8.13
CA LYS A 103 -1.49 -11.61 7.96
C LYS A 103 -2.95 -11.98 7.75
N ILE A 104 -3.22 -12.99 6.91
CA ILE A 104 -4.56 -13.52 6.67
C ILE A 104 -5.12 -14.12 7.96
N TYR A 105 -4.32 -14.88 8.71
CA TYR A 105 -4.73 -15.45 9.98
C TYR A 105 -5.13 -14.39 11.01
N LYS A 106 -4.37 -13.29 11.12
CA LYS A 106 -4.61 -12.21 12.08
C LYS A 106 -5.78 -11.31 11.71
N ASN A 107 -5.96 -11.03 10.43
CA ASN A 107 -6.93 -10.03 9.94
C ASN A 107 -8.19 -10.67 9.35
N GLY A 108 -8.25 -12.01 9.27
CA GLY A 108 -9.28 -12.72 8.51
C GLY A 108 -9.08 -12.62 7.01
N VAL A 109 -9.99 -13.24 6.28
CA VAL A 109 -9.96 -13.32 4.80
C VAL A 109 -10.38 -12.03 4.11
N ASN A 110 -10.72 -10.98 4.85
CA ASN A 110 -11.19 -9.71 4.31
C ASN A 110 -10.02 -8.93 3.72
N GLY A 111 -9.77 -9.15 2.44
CA GLY A 111 -8.88 -8.31 1.65
C GLY A 111 -9.58 -7.03 1.21
N TYR A 112 -8.83 -6.14 0.57
CA TYR A 112 -9.26 -4.81 0.16
C TYR A 112 -10.58 -4.77 -0.64
N TYR A 113 -10.88 -5.82 -1.40
CA TYR A 113 -12.05 -5.88 -2.29
C TYR A 113 -13.23 -6.71 -1.77
N ASN A 114 -13.16 -7.23 -0.54
CA ASN A 114 -14.26 -8.01 0.04
C ASN A 114 -15.35 -7.14 0.69
N ASP A 115 -15.07 -5.86 0.91
CA ASP A 115 -16.09 -4.89 1.31
C ASP A 115 -16.69 -4.29 0.04
N ASN A 116 -17.93 -4.61 -0.27
CA ASN A 116 -18.68 -4.10 -1.42
C ASN A 116 -18.96 -2.58 -1.37
N GLU A 117 -18.43 -1.88 -0.39
CA GLU A 117 -18.39 -0.43 -0.35
C GLU A 117 -16.96 0.05 -0.09
N PRO A 118 -16.46 1.04 -0.86
CA PRO A 118 -15.26 1.73 -0.47
C PRO A 118 -15.55 2.36 0.87
N LYS A 119 -15.00 1.82 1.96
CA LYS A 119 -14.97 2.54 3.24
C LYS A 119 -14.27 3.85 2.97
N GLN A 120 -15.05 4.90 2.75
CA GLN A 120 -14.54 6.27 2.85
C GLN A 120 -14.24 6.51 4.33
N THR A 121 -13.15 5.88 4.80
CA THR A 121 -12.59 6.22 6.09
C THR A 121 -12.12 7.66 5.97
N THR A 122 -12.73 8.54 6.74
CA THR A 122 -12.31 9.93 6.77
C THR A 122 -10.87 9.99 7.25
N TYR A 123 -10.09 10.96 6.74
CA TYR A 123 -8.68 11.14 7.15
C TYR A 123 -8.52 11.15 8.67
N THR A 124 -9.52 11.65 9.40
CA THR A 124 -9.59 11.69 10.86
C THR A 124 -9.62 10.31 11.53
N GLU A 125 -10.19 9.27 10.89
CA GLU A 125 -10.21 7.90 11.43
C GLU A 125 -8.83 7.22 11.33
N HIS A 126 -7.99 7.65 10.37
CA HIS A 126 -6.63 7.15 10.21
C HIS A 126 -5.58 7.86 11.09
N ILE A 127 -5.92 8.98 11.71
CA ILE A 127 -5.05 9.63 12.68
C ILE A 127 -5.00 8.75 13.92
N LYS A 128 -4.01 7.85 13.95
CA LYS A 128 -3.81 6.92 15.05
C LYS A 128 -3.70 7.68 16.37
N MET A 129 -4.51 7.26 17.33
CA MET A 129 -4.58 7.74 18.71
C MET A 129 -3.28 7.62 19.53
N LYS A 130 -2.14 7.24 18.93
CA LYS A 130 -0.84 7.23 19.62
C LYS A 130 -0.35 8.60 20.09
N LYS A 131 -0.97 9.68 19.62
CA LYS A 131 -0.68 11.05 20.11
C LYS A 131 -1.59 11.47 21.27
N GLN A 132 -2.60 10.71 21.60
CA GLN A 132 -3.60 11.09 22.62
C GLN A 132 -3.01 11.19 24.03
N SER A 133 -1.96 10.40 24.34
CA SER A 133 -1.25 10.49 25.61
C SER A 133 -0.47 11.80 25.80
N ASN A 134 -0.19 12.52 24.71
CA ASN A 134 0.54 13.80 24.74
C ASN A 134 -0.40 15.02 24.64
N ILE A 135 -1.71 14.78 24.50
CA ILE A 135 -2.72 15.84 24.46
C ILE A 135 -3.28 15.97 25.88
N THR A 136 -3.09 17.12 26.47
CA THR A 136 -3.57 17.46 27.81
C THR A 136 -4.51 18.67 27.72
N PRO A 137 -5.35 18.92 28.76
CA PRO A 137 -6.17 20.14 28.81
C PRO A 137 -5.36 21.42 28.64
N ASP A 138 -4.08 21.41 29.06
CA ASP A 138 -3.21 22.59 29.03
C ASP A 138 -2.63 22.88 27.65
N ASN A 139 -2.52 21.87 26.76
CA ASN A 139 -1.89 22.06 25.44
C ASN A 139 -2.85 21.86 24.26
N ILE A 140 -4.11 21.47 24.50
CA ILE A 140 -5.07 21.21 23.44
C ILE A 140 -5.36 22.45 22.59
N ASP A 141 -5.51 23.62 23.20
CA ASP A 141 -5.78 24.86 22.50
C ASP A 141 -4.63 25.27 21.57
N GLN A 142 -3.39 25.10 22.03
CA GLN A 142 -2.17 25.29 21.22
C GLN A 142 -2.13 24.34 20.03
N ILE A 143 -2.43 23.06 20.27
CA ILE A 143 -2.46 22.04 19.22
C ILE A 143 -3.52 22.37 18.18
N MET A 144 -4.73 22.77 18.60
CA MET A 144 -5.83 23.12 17.70
C MET A 144 -5.48 24.33 16.84
N LEU A 145 -4.95 25.40 17.44
CA LEU A 145 -4.53 26.59 16.70
C LEU A 145 -3.42 26.28 15.68
N SER A 146 -2.46 25.45 16.04
CA SER A 146 -1.35 25.08 15.15
C SER A 146 -1.77 24.19 13.96
N GLN A 147 -3.01 23.66 13.93
CA GLN A 147 -3.55 22.94 12.76
C GLN A 147 -4.11 23.90 11.69
N ILE A 148 -4.31 25.18 12.03
CA ILE A 148 -4.77 26.18 11.08
C ILE A 148 -3.61 26.56 10.17
N PRO A 149 -3.76 26.49 8.82
CA PRO A 149 -2.71 26.93 7.90
C PRO A 149 -2.22 28.34 8.23
N SER A 150 -0.90 28.55 8.20
CA SER A 150 -0.19 29.78 8.53
C SER A 150 -0.09 30.14 10.03
N ILE A 151 -0.69 29.37 10.93
CA ILE A 151 -0.48 29.56 12.38
C ILE A 151 0.62 28.63 12.86
N SER A 152 1.78 29.19 13.14
CA SER A 152 2.90 28.45 13.77
C SER A 152 2.63 28.27 15.28
N ILE A 153 3.38 27.35 15.91
CA ILE A 153 3.33 27.17 17.39
C ILE A 153 3.67 28.46 18.12
N VAL A 154 4.55 29.29 17.58
CA VAL A 154 4.92 30.59 18.18
C VAL A 154 3.73 31.54 18.15
N ILE A 155 3.04 31.63 17.02
CA ILE A 155 1.82 32.47 16.88
C ILE A 155 0.70 31.91 17.78
N ALA A 156 0.51 30.60 17.82
CA ALA A 156 -0.49 29.97 18.69
C ALA A 156 -0.26 30.31 20.17
N ASN A 157 1.00 30.26 20.63
CA ASN A 157 1.35 30.66 22.00
C ASN A 157 1.06 32.13 22.28
N ALA A 158 1.47 33.03 21.39
CA ALA A 158 1.24 34.46 21.54
C ALA A 158 -0.28 34.78 21.59
N LEU A 159 -1.09 34.11 20.76
CA LEU A 159 -2.56 34.23 20.82
C LEU A 159 -3.12 33.76 22.18
N LEU A 160 -2.64 32.63 22.69
CA LEU A 160 -3.12 32.08 23.97
C LEU A 160 -2.64 32.91 25.18
N GLU A 161 -1.50 33.55 25.10
CA GLU A 161 -1.06 34.52 26.11
C GLU A 161 -1.99 35.72 26.20
N GLN A 162 -2.48 36.23 25.05
CA GLN A 162 -3.38 37.39 25.00
C GLN A 162 -4.82 37.00 25.34
N PHE A 163 -5.32 35.89 24.81
CA PHE A 163 -6.75 35.52 24.92
C PHE A 163 -7.03 34.40 25.93
N LYS A 164 -6.03 33.90 26.63
CA LYS A 164 -6.08 32.84 27.66
C LYS A 164 -6.41 31.44 27.15
N ASN A 165 -7.37 31.29 26.25
CA ASN A 165 -7.82 30.03 25.66
C ASN A 165 -8.51 30.25 24.33
N LEU A 166 -8.69 29.16 23.57
CA LEU A 166 -9.33 29.19 22.25
C LEU A 166 -10.78 29.72 22.31
N LYS A 167 -11.51 29.40 23.37
CA LYS A 167 -12.90 29.90 23.55
C LYS A 167 -12.95 31.43 23.66
N CYS A 168 -12.12 32.02 24.51
CA CYS A 168 -12.02 33.46 24.65
C CYS A 168 -11.65 34.16 23.36
N LEU A 169 -10.66 33.60 22.62
CA LEU A 169 -10.27 34.07 21.28
C LEU A 169 -11.49 34.10 20.33
N LEU A 170 -12.23 32.98 20.24
CA LEU A 170 -13.39 32.88 19.36
C LEU A 170 -14.54 33.83 19.76
N ASP A 171 -14.77 34.00 21.07
CA ASP A 171 -15.80 34.91 21.55
C ASP A 171 -15.44 36.40 21.30
N THR A 172 -14.13 36.74 21.40
CA THR A 172 -13.66 38.08 21.03
C THR A 172 -13.77 38.32 19.52
N LEU A 173 -13.39 37.36 18.69
CA LEU A 173 -13.51 37.46 17.23
C LEU A 173 -14.96 37.61 16.74
N LYS A 174 -15.94 37.05 17.48
CA LYS A 174 -17.37 37.26 17.16
C LYS A 174 -17.84 38.68 17.46
N GLN A 175 -17.25 39.36 18.44
CA GLN A 175 -17.60 40.72 18.85
C GLN A 175 -16.83 41.77 18.05
N ASP A 176 -15.58 41.48 17.76
CA ASP A 176 -14.66 42.35 17.03
C ASP A 176 -13.78 41.52 16.10
N THR A 177 -14.08 41.53 14.79
CA THR A 177 -13.34 40.84 13.75
C THR A 177 -11.94 41.41 13.52
N ASP A 178 -11.71 42.66 13.95
CA ASP A 178 -10.47 43.38 13.74
C ASP A 178 -9.51 43.30 14.94
N CYS A 179 -9.87 42.55 15.98
CA CYS A 179 -9.06 42.40 17.19
C CYS A 179 -7.68 41.84 16.97
N LEU A 180 -7.40 41.22 15.80
CA LEU A 180 -6.10 40.66 15.42
C LEU A 180 -5.30 41.57 14.47
N ASN A 181 -5.81 42.72 14.02
CA ASN A 181 -5.14 43.61 13.07
C ASN A 181 -3.83 44.23 13.60
N ASN A 182 -3.63 44.19 14.90
CA ASN A 182 -2.40 44.67 15.56
C ASN A 182 -1.56 43.55 16.16
N PHE A 183 -1.78 42.34 15.75
CA PHE A 183 -1.07 41.14 16.22
C PHE A 183 0.05 40.67 15.21
#